data_e24d25a46d294675eaa8d185205de0d1
#
_entry.id   e24d25a46d294675eaa8d185205de0d1
#
_cell.length_a   1.000
_cell.length_b   1.000
_cell.length_c   1.000
_cell.angle_alpha   90.00
_cell.angle_beta   90.00
_cell.angle_gamma   90.00
#
_symmetry.space_group_name_H-M   'P 1'
#
loop_
_entity.id
_entity.type
_entity.pdbx_description
1 polymer ?
#
loop_
_entity_poly.entity_id
_entity_poly.type
_entity_poly.pdbx_seq_one_letter_code
_entity_poly.pdbx_strand_id
1 'polypeptide(L)'
;REKIDALFLCNPNNPTGAVYPKETLLKLVDIAREFGLIIFADEVYDKILYEDAKHIAIASLSTDVLTITFNSLSKAYRACGYRAGWMIISGNKLPARDFIEGLNMLANMKLCANVPGQWAIQTALGGYQSINDLVCEGGRLRVQRDLAWELLTQIPGVTCVKPQGSLYM
;
A
#
# COMPACT_ATOMS: atom_id res chain seq x y z
N ARG A 1 -5.57 -24.85 18.00
CA ARG A 1 -5.56 -23.89 16.87
C ARG A 1 -4.79 -22.66 17.32
N GLU A 2 -3.79 -22.24 16.59
CA GLU A 2 -3.10 -20.98 16.84
C GLU A 2 -4.08 -19.83 16.65
N LYS A 3 -4.06 -18.86 17.58
CA LYS A 3 -4.91 -17.68 17.51
C LYS A 3 -4.28 -16.69 16.52
N ILE A 4 -5.06 -16.28 15.52
CA ILE A 4 -4.67 -15.22 14.60
C ILE A 4 -5.29 -13.92 15.11
N ASP A 5 -4.49 -12.88 15.29
CA ASP A 5 -4.94 -11.58 15.81
C ASP A 5 -4.96 -10.47 14.74
N ALA A 6 -4.33 -10.70 13.62
CA ALA A 6 -4.24 -9.67 12.56
C ALA A 6 -4.13 -10.28 11.16
N LEU A 7 -4.52 -9.50 10.17
CA LEU A 7 -4.36 -9.75 8.75
C LEU A 7 -3.43 -8.68 8.17
N PHE A 8 -2.35 -9.11 7.49
CA PHE A 8 -1.45 -8.21 6.77
C PHE A 8 -1.73 -8.26 5.28
N LEU A 9 -1.94 -7.10 4.68
CA LEU A 9 -2.25 -6.92 3.26
C LEU A 9 -1.28 -5.94 2.62
N CYS A 10 -0.70 -6.30 1.47
CA CYS A 10 0.03 -5.37 0.60
C CYS A 10 -0.76 -5.21 -0.71
N ASN A 11 -1.28 -4.02 -0.98
CA ASN A 11 -2.09 -3.73 -2.16
C ASN A 11 -1.84 -2.31 -2.70
N PRO A 12 -1.37 -2.14 -3.94
CA PRO A 12 -0.88 -3.14 -4.91
C PRO A 12 0.23 -4.02 -4.35
N ASN A 13 0.28 -5.28 -4.77
CA ASN A 13 1.08 -6.29 -4.08
C ASN A 13 2.56 -6.29 -4.52
N ASN A 14 3.42 -6.45 -3.53
CA ASN A 14 4.82 -6.85 -3.67
C ASN A 14 4.93 -8.30 -3.16
N PRO A 15 5.37 -9.29 -3.97
CA PRO A 15 6.10 -9.16 -5.24
C PRO A 15 5.28 -9.42 -6.52
N THR A 16 3.98 -9.62 -6.45
CA THR A 16 3.21 -10.17 -7.58
C THR A 16 2.70 -9.12 -8.58
N GLY A 17 2.70 -7.84 -8.22
CA GLY A 17 2.10 -6.78 -9.04
C GLY A 17 0.57 -6.82 -9.13
N ALA A 18 -0.08 -7.67 -8.37
CA ALA A 18 -1.54 -7.77 -8.33
C ALA A 18 -2.17 -6.54 -7.67
N VAL A 19 -3.33 -6.13 -8.19
CA VAL A 19 -4.21 -5.14 -7.57
C VAL A 19 -5.50 -5.86 -7.18
N TYR A 20 -5.82 -5.86 -5.90
CA TYR A 20 -6.98 -6.60 -5.43
C TYR A 20 -8.29 -5.89 -5.77
N PRO A 21 -9.24 -6.58 -6.42
CA PRO A 21 -10.55 -6.03 -6.73
C PRO A 21 -11.38 -5.80 -5.46
N LYS A 22 -12.35 -4.88 -5.55
CA LYS A 22 -13.21 -4.48 -4.44
C LYS A 22 -13.86 -5.67 -3.72
N GLU A 23 -14.31 -6.64 -4.49
CA GLU A 23 -14.99 -7.85 -3.99
C GLU A 23 -14.07 -8.69 -3.10
N THR A 24 -12.78 -8.78 -3.45
CA THR A 24 -11.77 -9.48 -2.63
C THR A 24 -11.50 -8.70 -1.35
N LEU A 25 -11.35 -7.38 -1.44
CA LEU A 25 -11.12 -6.53 -0.27
C LEU A 25 -12.31 -6.57 0.71
N LEU A 26 -13.54 -6.57 0.20
CA LEU A 26 -14.74 -6.72 1.04
C LEU A 26 -14.76 -8.06 1.77
N LYS A 27 -14.41 -9.17 1.11
CA LYS A 27 -14.30 -10.49 1.77
C LYS A 27 -13.24 -10.49 2.88
N LEU A 28 -12.11 -9.80 2.67
CA LEU A 28 -11.08 -9.66 3.70
C LEU A 28 -11.58 -8.85 4.90
N VAL A 29 -12.34 -7.79 4.65
CA VAL A 29 -13.00 -7.00 5.71
C VAL A 29 -14.00 -7.86 6.48
N ASP A 30 -14.81 -8.68 5.79
CA ASP A 30 -15.80 -9.56 6.43
C ASP A 30 -15.12 -10.63 7.29
N ILE A 31 -14.02 -11.23 6.82
CA ILE A 31 -13.20 -12.16 7.61
C ILE A 31 -12.63 -11.44 8.86
N ALA A 32 -12.08 -10.26 8.68
CA ALA A 32 -11.53 -9.50 9.80
C ALA A 32 -12.60 -9.15 10.83
N ARG A 33 -13.81 -8.82 10.40
CA ARG A 33 -14.96 -8.55 11.26
C ARG A 33 -15.42 -9.80 12.02
N GLU A 34 -15.56 -10.92 11.32
CA GLU A 34 -16.01 -12.20 11.89
C GLU A 34 -15.06 -12.71 13.00
N PHE A 35 -13.74 -12.58 12.76
CA PHE A 35 -12.72 -13.10 13.69
C PHE A 35 -12.12 -12.03 14.61
N GLY A 36 -12.59 -10.80 14.54
CA GLY A 36 -12.08 -9.69 15.38
C GLY A 36 -10.63 -9.32 15.09
N LEU A 37 -10.20 -9.40 13.82
CA LEU A 37 -8.82 -9.15 13.41
C LEU A 37 -8.55 -7.66 13.17
N ILE A 38 -7.31 -7.26 13.41
CA ILE A 38 -6.79 -5.96 12.95
C ILE A 38 -6.29 -6.13 11.51
N ILE A 39 -6.61 -5.18 10.63
CA ILE A 39 -6.04 -5.15 9.28
C ILE A 39 -4.85 -4.20 9.26
N PHE A 40 -3.66 -4.71 8.90
CA PHE A 40 -2.48 -3.92 8.55
C PHE A 40 -2.38 -3.85 7.03
N ALA A 41 -2.58 -2.66 6.46
CA ALA A 41 -2.60 -2.43 5.02
C ALA A 41 -1.36 -1.64 4.57
N ASP A 42 -0.45 -2.29 3.87
CA ASP A 42 0.65 -1.62 3.17
C ASP A 42 0.18 -1.17 1.79
N GLU A 43 -0.03 0.14 1.63
CA GLU A 43 -0.55 0.76 0.42
C GLU A 43 0.50 1.67 -0.27
N VAL A 44 1.80 1.42 -0.06
CA VAL A 44 2.89 2.27 -0.60
C VAL A 44 2.92 2.34 -2.14
N TYR A 45 2.25 1.42 -2.83
CA TYR A 45 2.14 1.37 -4.29
C TYR A 45 0.81 1.92 -4.83
N ASP A 46 -0.01 2.55 -4.02
CA ASP A 46 -1.38 3.01 -4.32
C ASP A 46 -1.54 3.79 -5.63
N LYS A 47 -0.49 4.51 -6.04
CA LYS A 47 -0.46 5.34 -7.26
C LYS A 47 0.34 4.70 -8.41
N ILE A 48 0.94 3.54 -8.21
CA ILE A 48 1.66 2.82 -9.25
C ILE A 48 0.71 1.77 -9.82
N LEU A 49 -0.11 2.21 -10.75
CA LEU A 49 -1.19 1.46 -11.37
C LEU A 49 -1.08 1.57 -12.88
N TYR A 50 -1.37 0.49 -13.57
CA TYR A 50 -1.27 0.41 -15.01
C TYR A 50 -2.64 0.19 -15.63
N GLU A 51 -2.87 0.71 -16.84
CA GLU A 51 -4.12 0.67 -17.58
C GLU A 51 -5.31 1.15 -16.73
N ASP A 52 -6.36 0.33 -16.64
CA ASP A 52 -7.61 0.64 -15.94
C ASP A 52 -7.61 0.16 -14.47
N ALA A 53 -6.48 -0.34 -13.97
CA ALA A 53 -6.37 -0.78 -12.58
C ALA A 53 -6.65 0.39 -11.62
N LYS A 54 -7.45 0.12 -10.59
CA LYS A 54 -7.83 1.11 -9.57
C LYS A 54 -7.48 0.59 -8.19
N HIS A 55 -6.70 1.37 -7.47
CA HIS A 55 -6.49 1.13 -6.05
C HIS A 55 -7.73 1.55 -5.24
N ILE A 56 -8.10 0.71 -4.29
CA ILE A 56 -9.12 1.02 -3.30
C ILE A 56 -8.47 0.82 -1.94
N ALA A 57 -8.40 1.89 -1.16
CA ALA A 57 -7.92 1.79 0.21
C ALA A 57 -8.89 0.91 1.03
N ILE A 58 -8.38 -0.18 1.59
CA ILE A 58 -9.25 -1.13 2.33
C ILE A 58 -9.95 -0.46 3.51
N ALA A 59 -9.30 0.52 4.13
CA ALA A 59 -9.87 1.33 5.20
C ALA A 59 -11.14 2.10 4.80
N SER A 60 -11.36 2.37 3.50
CA SER A 60 -12.57 3.04 3.01
C SER A 60 -13.78 2.12 2.92
N LEU A 61 -13.59 0.81 3.06
CA LEU A 61 -14.64 -0.19 2.87
C LEU A 61 -15.36 -0.56 4.19
N SER A 62 -14.88 -0.06 5.33
CA SER A 62 -15.43 -0.37 6.65
C SER A 62 -15.17 0.76 7.63
N THR A 63 -16.15 1.01 8.50
CA THR A 63 -16.02 1.96 9.62
C THR A 63 -15.89 1.27 10.98
N ASP A 64 -16.07 -0.04 11.03
CA ASP A 64 -16.10 -0.85 12.26
C ASP A 64 -14.85 -1.71 12.46
N VAL A 65 -14.19 -2.15 11.37
CA VAL A 65 -12.96 -2.95 11.45
C VAL A 65 -11.76 -2.04 11.67
N LEU A 66 -10.99 -2.29 12.72
CA LEU A 66 -9.75 -1.54 12.97
C LEU A 66 -8.76 -1.81 11.85
N THR A 67 -8.38 -0.75 11.14
CA THR A 67 -7.44 -0.82 10.02
C THR A 67 -6.31 0.17 10.24
N ILE A 68 -5.09 -0.29 10.05
CA ILE A 68 -3.86 0.51 10.11
C ILE A 68 -3.25 0.53 8.72
N THR A 69 -3.37 1.67 8.05
CA THR A 69 -2.85 1.87 6.69
C THR A 69 -1.48 2.53 6.73
N PHE A 70 -0.54 1.98 5.98
CA PHE A 70 0.82 2.51 5.84
C PHE A 70 1.03 3.02 4.42
N ASN A 71 1.69 4.16 4.32
CA ASN A 71 2.16 4.71 3.05
C ASN A 71 3.47 5.51 3.27
N SER A 72 4.16 5.86 2.19
CA SER A 72 5.44 6.55 2.30
C SER A 72 5.82 7.35 1.07
N LEU A 73 6.85 8.18 1.21
CA LEU A 73 7.48 8.88 0.09
C LEU A 73 8.32 7.95 -0.82
N SER A 74 8.57 6.72 -0.39
CA SER A 74 9.58 5.86 -0.99
C SER A 74 9.25 5.39 -2.40
N LYS A 75 7.98 5.12 -2.71
CA LYS A 75 7.57 4.43 -3.93
C LYS A 75 6.88 5.36 -4.91
N ALA A 76 5.62 5.71 -4.69
CA ALA A 76 4.87 6.58 -5.59
C ALA A 76 5.55 7.95 -5.80
N TYR A 77 6.21 8.46 -4.79
CA TYR A 77 6.94 9.75 -4.86
C TYR A 77 8.42 9.61 -5.18
N ARG A 78 8.98 8.39 -5.32
CA ARG A 78 10.38 8.08 -5.68
C ARG A 78 11.42 8.78 -4.79
N ALA A 79 11.05 9.04 -3.55
CA ALA A 79 11.86 9.76 -2.57
C ALA A 79 12.27 8.85 -1.40
N CYS A 80 12.73 7.62 -1.72
CA CYS A 80 13.08 6.60 -0.72
C CYS A 80 14.23 7.04 0.22
N GLY A 81 15.10 7.94 -0.22
CA GLY A 81 16.19 8.50 0.58
C GLY A 81 15.72 9.39 1.71
N TYR A 82 14.54 9.97 1.64
CA TYR A 82 13.97 10.78 2.73
C TYR A 82 13.59 9.98 3.96
N ARG A 83 13.46 8.65 3.85
CA ARG A 83 13.08 7.77 4.98
C ARG A 83 11.85 8.25 5.75
N ALA A 84 10.84 8.72 5.03
CA ALA A 84 9.61 9.26 5.59
C ALA A 84 8.37 8.52 5.06
N GLY A 85 7.42 8.32 5.96
CA GLY A 85 6.13 7.70 5.70
C GLY A 85 5.13 8.08 6.76
N TRP A 86 3.92 7.61 6.62
CA TRP A 86 2.83 7.87 7.55
C TRP A 86 1.99 6.62 7.79
N MET A 87 1.29 6.64 8.88
CA MET A 87 0.36 5.62 9.31
C MET A 87 -0.98 6.28 9.64
N ILE A 88 -2.07 5.67 9.18
CA ILE A 88 -3.43 6.13 9.46
C ILE A 88 -4.18 5.02 10.19
N ILE A 89 -4.75 5.33 11.35
CA ILE A 89 -5.57 4.40 12.13
C ILE A 89 -7.04 4.77 11.92
N SER A 90 -7.80 3.84 11.37
CA SER A 90 -9.23 3.99 11.03
C SER A 90 -10.07 2.85 11.61
N GLY A 91 -11.40 2.97 11.52
CA GLY A 91 -12.33 2.01 12.08
C GLY A 91 -12.60 2.21 13.58
N ASN A 92 -13.13 1.18 14.25
CA ASN A 92 -13.45 1.22 15.67
C ASN A 92 -12.18 1.13 16.53
N LYS A 93 -11.81 2.23 17.17
CA LYS A 93 -10.60 2.37 18.00
C LYS A 93 -10.81 1.97 19.47
N LEU A 94 -12.06 1.83 19.92
CA LEU A 94 -12.35 1.59 21.34
C LEU A 94 -11.71 0.32 21.90
N PRO A 95 -11.78 -0.85 21.22
CA PRO A 95 -11.17 -2.07 21.73
C PRO A 95 -9.63 -2.05 21.72
N ALA A 96 -9.04 -1.12 20.96
CA ALA A 96 -7.59 -1.04 20.75
C ALA A 96 -6.95 0.20 21.41
N ARG A 97 -7.58 0.80 22.40
CA ARG A 97 -7.09 2.04 23.04
C ARG A 97 -5.67 1.88 23.59
N ASP A 98 -5.41 0.80 24.31
CA ASP A 98 -4.10 0.54 24.93
C ASP A 98 -3.03 0.30 23.87
N PHE A 99 -3.38 -0.39 22.77
CA PHE A 99 -2.48 -0.56 21.62
C PHE A 99 -2.14 0.77 20.96
N ILE A 100 -3.13 1.64 20.75
CA ILE A 100 -2.93 2.98 20.17
C ILE A 100 -2.10 3.85 21.11
N GLU A 101 -2.32 3.76 22.41
CA GLU A 101 -1.50 4.46 23.39
C GLU A 101 -0.05 3.98 23.37
N GLY A 102 0.18 2.67 23.25
CA GLY A 102 1.51 2.09 23.07
C GLY A 102 2.20 2.62 21.81
N LEU A 103 1.49 2.75 20.69
CA LEU A 103 2.03 3.37 19.47
C LEU A 103 2.43 4.83 19.68
N ASN A 104 1.61 5.61 20.40
CA ASN A 104 1.93 6.99 20.74
C ASN A 104 3.14 7.08 21.66
N MET A 105 3.26 6.19 22.62
CA MET A 105 4.44 6.10 23.50
C MET A 105 5.71 5.81 22.70
N LEU A 106 5.68 4.86 21.75
CA LEU A 106 6.82 4.57 20.88
C LEU A 106 7.20 5.78 20.01
N ALA A 107 6.21 6.49 19.48
CA ALA A 107 6.45 7.71 18.72
C ALA A 107 7.13 8.79 19.58
N ASN A 108 6.66 8.97 20.84
CA ASN A 108 7.23 9.91 21.78
C ASN A 108 8.65 9.52 22.20
N MET A 109 8.94 8.24 22.39
CA MET A 109 10.28 7.74 22.71
C MET A 109 11.30 8.03 21.60
N LYS A 110 10.85 8.04 20.34
CA LYS A 110 11.71 8.42 19.21
C LYS A 110 12.07 9.91 19.21
N LEU A 111 11.31 10.75 19.89
CA LEU A 111 11.41 12.20 20.00
C LEU A 111 11.17 12.92 18.67
N CYS A 112 12.12 12.80 17.72
CA CYS A 112 12.04 13.50 16.43
C CYS A 112 12.15 12.51 15.27
N ALA A 113 11.16 12.51 14.40
CA ALA A 113 11.30 11.90 13.08
C ALA A 113 12.13 12.81 12.16
N ASN A 114 12.48 12.31 10.97
CA ASN A 114 13.20 13.08 9.96
C ASN A 114 12.38 14.33 9.55
N VAL A 115 12.75 15.50 10.09
CA VAL A 115 12.02 16.75 9.86
C VAL A 115 11.97 17.15 8.37
N PRO A 116 13.08 17.14 7.60
CA PRO A 116 13.01 17.40 6.15
C PRO A 116 12.04 16.46 5.42
N GLY A 117 12.03 15.17 5.81
CA GLY A 117 11.09 14.18 5.24
C GLY A 117 9.64 14.50 5.57
N GLN A 118 9.34 14.96 6.77
CA GLN A 118 7.97 15.34 7.16
C GLN A 118 7.46 16.54 6.35
N TRP A 119 8.28 17.57 6.16
CA TRP A 119 7.94 18.70 5.30
C TRP A 119 7.72 18.27 3.85
N ALA A 120 8.55 17.35 3.35
CA ALA A 120 8.41 16.80 2.00
C ALA A 120 7.07 16.03 1.81
N ILE A 121 6.53 15.39 2.84
CA ILE A 121 5.22 14.70 2.78
C ILE A 121 4.12 15.68 2.38
N GLN A 122 4.03 16.84 3.00
CA GLN A 122 2.99 17.83 2.70
C GLN A 122 3.06 18.27 1.24
N THR A 123 4.26 18.59 0.76
CA THR A 123 4.48 18.99 -0.64
C THR A 123 4.16 17.84 -1.60
N ALA A 124 4.56 16.62 -1.27
CA ALA A 124 4.31 15.44 -2.11
C ALA A 124 2.80 15.14 -2.24
N LEU A 125 2.05 15.23 -1.14
CA LEU A 125 0.61 14.96 -1.14
C LEU A 125 -0.19 16.04 -1.88
N GLY A 126 0.16 17.32 -1.70
CA GLY A 126 -0.55 18.45 -2.30
C GLY A 126 -0.04 18.90 -3.66
N GLY A 127 1.13 18.42 -4.08
CA GLY A 127 1.79 18.84 -5.31
C GLY A 127 1.41 18.03 -6.54
N TYR A 128 2.11 18.32 -7.63
CA TYR A 128 1.96 17.58 -8.88
C TYR A 128 2.34 16.11 -8.74
N GLN A 129 1.45 15.24 -9.19
CA GLN A 129 1.63 13.79 -9.07
C GLN A 129 2.39 13.22 -10.28
N SER A 130 3.68 13.49 -10.34
CA SER A 130 4.55 13.09 -11.48
C SER A 130 4.67 11.58 -11.70
N ILE A 131 4.19 10.76 -10.78
CA ILE A 131 4.07 9.31 -10.97
C ILE A 131 3.10 8.98 -12.12
N ASN A 132 2.07 9.81 -12.34
CA ASN A 132 1.10 9.61 -13.40
C ASN A 132 1.77 9.64 -14.80
N ASP A 133 2.78 10.48 -15.00
CA ASP A 133 3.52 10.54 -16.26
C ASP A 133 4.35 9.28 -16.54
N LEU A 134 4.66 8.52 -15.50
CA LEU A 134 5.46 7.31 -15.60
C LEU A 134 4.64 6.05 -15.81
N VAL A 135 3.39 6.04 -15.35
CA VAL A 135 2.49 4.88 -15.44
C VAL A 135 1.48 4.98 -16.59
N CYS A 136 1.31 6.17 -17.18
CA CYS A 136 0.43 6.38 -18.33
C CYS A 136 0.95 5.67 -19.59
N GLU A 137 0.17 5.70 -20.65
CA GLU A 137 0.59 5.20 -21.96
C GLU A 137 1.85 5.93 -22.45
N GLY A 138 2.87 5.18 -22.87
CA GLY A 138 4.19 5.71 -23.21
C GLY A 138 5.06 6.13 -22.02
N GLY A 139 4.52 6.11 -20.81
CA GLY A 139 5.28 6.40 -19.59
C GLY A 139 6.35 5.34 -19.30
N ARG A 140 7.48 5.79 -18.77
CA ARG A 140 8.67 4.95 -18.59
C ARG A 140 8.40 3.64 -17.82
N LEU A 141 7.68 3.69 -16.72
CA LEU A 141 7.41 2.49 -15.91
C LEU A 141 6.51 1.51 -16.65
N ARG A 142 5.50 2.02 -17.38
CA ARG A 142 4.62 1.19 -18.18
C ARG A 142 5.37 0.53 -19.33
N VAL A 143 6.19 1.29 -20.07
CA VAL A 143 7.01 0.74 -21.16
C VAL A 143 7.98 -0.33 -20.64
N GLN A 144 8.65 -0.09 -19.51
CA GLN A 144 9.57 -1.06 -18.92
C GLN A 144 8.85 -2.33 -18.46
N ARG A 145 7.67 -2.21 -17.82
CA ARG A 145 6.84 -3.35 -17.43
C ARG A 145 6.41 -4.17 -18.64
N ASP A 146 5.92 -3.53 -19.70
CA ASP A 146 5.44 -4.19 -20.90
C ASP A 146 6.55 -4.95 -21.60
N LEU A 147 7.71 -4.31 -21.78
CA LEU A 147 8.88 -4.93 -22.37
C LEU A 147 9.39 -6.12 -21.54
N ALA A 148 9.47 -5.96 -20.22
CA ALA A 148 9.90 -7.04 -19.33
C ALA A 148 8.96 -8.24 -19.42
N TRP A 149 7.65 -8.00 -19.39
CA TRP A 149 6.65 -9.05 -19.52
C TRP A 149 6.74 -9.76 -20.89
N GLU A 150 6.89 -9.02 -21.98
CA GLU A 150 7.06 -9.56 -23.31
C GLU A 150 8.30 -10.47 -23.41
N LEU A 151 9.45 -9.97 -22.94
CA LEU A 151 10.71 -10.73 -23.00
C LEU A 151 10.68 -11.99 -22.12
N LEU A 152 10.13 -11.90 -20.91
CA LEU A 152 10.05 -13.05 -20.00
C LEU A 152 9.13 -14.13 -20.54
N THR A 153 8.00 -13.78 -21.13
CA THR A 153 7.04 -14.75 -21.67
C THR A 153 7.51 -15.43 -22.96
N GLN A 154 8.55 -14.91 -23.62
CA GLN A 154 9.19 -15.55 -24.77
C GLN A 154 10.18 -16.67 -24.35
N ILE A 155 10.57 -16.74 -23.08
CA ILE A 155 11.52 -17.76 -22.60
C ILE A 155 10.78 -19.08 -22.44
N PRO A 156 11.23 -20.18 -23.09
CA PRO A 156 10.59 -21.48 -22.95
C PRO A 156 10.54 -21.95 -21.48
N GLY A 157 9.34 -22.35 -21.03
CA GLY A 157 9.13 -22.81 -19.65
C GLY A 157 8.93 -21.70 -18.62
N VAL A 158 8.97 -20.41 -19.02
CA VAL A 158 8.67 -19.27 -18.13
C VAL A 158 7.21 -18.83 -18.37
N THR A 159 6.48 -18.67 -17.27
CA THR A 159 5.14 -18.06 -17.27
C THR A 159 5.15 -16.84 -16.34
N CYS A 160 4.53 -15.76 -16.76
CA CYS A 160 4.47 -14.52 -15.99
C CYS A 160 3.11 -13.85 -16.16
N VAL A 161 2.47 -13.53 -15.04
CA VAL A 161 1.24 -12.72 -15.04
C VAL A 161 1.62 -11.26 -15.20
N LYS A 162 0.98 -10.57 -16.15
CA LYS A 162 1.26 -9.14 -16.38
C LYS A 162 0.82 -8.33 -15.15
N PRO A 163 1.72 -7.58 -14.50
CA PRO A 163 1.39 -6.78 -13.32
C PRO A 163 0.36 -5.69 -13.63
N GLN A 164 -0.59 -5.53 -12.73
CA GLN A 164 -1.58 -4.45 -12.78
C GLN A 164 -1.14 -3.22 -11.98
N GLY A 165 -0.20 -3.39 -11.06
CA GLY A 165 0.34 -2.32 -10.22
C GLY A 165 1.71 -2.65 -9.67
N SER A 166 2.23 -1.80 -8.79
CA SER A 166 3.56 -1.89 -8.18
C SER A 166 4.73 -1.85 -9.17
N LEU A 167 5.90 -2.35 -8.78
CA LEU A 167 7.14 -2.33 -9.57
C LEU A 167 7.70 -3.76 -9.80
N TYR A 168 6.91 -4.79 -9.58
CA TYR A 168 7.35 -6.19 -9.55
C TYR A 168 6.57 -7.05 -10.55
N MET A 169 7.23 -8.15 -10.92
CA MET A 169 6.73 -9.12 -11.87
C MET A 169 7.18 -10.52 -11.46
#